data_795b4819bf652ebdf43e1e4ceb3f6b79
#
_entry.id   795b4819bf652ebdf43e1e4ceb3f6b79
#
_cell.length_a   1.000
_cell.length_b   1.000
_cell.length_c   1.000
_cell.angle_alpha   90.00
_cell.angle_beta   90.00
_cell.angle_gamma   90.00
#
_symmetry.space_group_name_H-M   'P 1'
#
loop_
_entity.id
_entity.type
_entity.pdbx_description
1 polymer ?
#
loop_
_entity_poly.entity_id
_entity_poly.type
_entity_poly.pdbx_seq_one_letter_code
_entity_poly.pdbx_strand_id
1 'polypeptide(L)'
;MGSVKDNMQNFAINQALKYIEGNPEENLPKLMSLVDRFTPEGWYQSQRDAIRQVIEEKNNWYQLILRLYELDPGVRKAFFQNFLFNTSLKGSATQNEVKAQENCNVPWAILLDPTSACNMHCTGCWAAEYGNQLNLSLETIDSIIRQGK
;
A
#
# COMPACT_ATOMS: atom_id res chain seq x y z
N MET A 1 6.97 4.42 -19.93
CA MET A 1 8.37 3.98 -19.68
C MET A 1 8.78 4.57 -18.35
N GLY A 2 9.05 3.72 -17.32
CA GLY A 2 9.52 4.20 -16.01
C GLY A 2 10.88 4.89 -16.12
N SER A 3 11.12 5.91 -15.32
CA SER A 3 12.40 6.61 -15.31
C SER A 3 13.51 5.65 -14.82
N VAL A 4 14.78 5.95 -15.12
CA VAL A 4 15.94 5.19 -14.61
C VAL A 4 15.88 5.09 -13.08
N LYS A 5 15.41 6.16 -12.42
CA LYS A 5 15.18 6.21 -10.97
C LYS A 5 14.14 5.18 -10.52
N ASP A 6 13.01 5.04 -11.25
CA ASP A 6 11.98 4.05 -10.93
C ASP A 6 12.52 2.60 -11.03
N ASN A 7 13.36 2.33 -12.03
CA ASN A 7 13.97 1.02 -12.23
C ASN A 7 14.96 0.67 -11.10
N MET A 8 15.79 1.64 -10.67
CA MET A 8 16.70 1.46 -9.55
C MET A 8 15.96 1.22 -8.22
N GLN A 9 14.90 1.98 -7.98
CA GLN A 9 14.07 1.80 -6.78
C GLN A 9 13.39 0.44 -6.75
N ASN A 10 12.79 0.02 -7.87
CA ASN A 10 12.18 -1.31 -7.99
C ASN A 10 13.22 -2.43 -7.78
N PHE A 11 14.43 -2.26 -8.30
CA PHE A 11 15.51 -3.22 -8.06
C PHE A 11 15.88 -3.31 -6.59
N ALA A 12 16.09 -2.17 -5.92
CA ALA A 12 16.44 -2.13 -4.50
C ALA A 12 15.36 -2.79 -3.62
N ILE A 13 14.08 -2.51 -3.89
CA ILE A 13 12.95 -3.14 -3.19
C ILE A 13 12.93 -4.64 -3.40
N ASN A 14 13.11 -5.11 -4.64
CA ASN A 14 13.15 -6.55 -4.92
C ASN A 14 14.30 -7.24 -4.18
N GLN A 15 15.46 -6.60 -4.05
CA GLN A 15 16.59 -7.14 -3.28
C GLN A 15 16.28 -7.17 -1.78
N ALA A 16 15.68 -6.12 -1.24
CA ALA A 16 15.26 -6.07 0.16
C ALA A 16 14.23 -7.18 0.48
N LEU A 17 13.22 -7.37 -0.37
CA LEU A 17 12.22 -8.42 -0.21
C LEU A 17 12.84 -9.81 -0.25
N LYS A 18 13.75 -10.08 -1.19
CA LYS A 18 14.49 -11.35 -1.25
C LYS A 18 15.36 -11.59 -0.03
N TYR A 19 15.99 -10.52 0.49
CA TYR A 19 16.81 -10.64 1.69
C TYR A 19 15.98 -11.05 2.90
N ILE A 20 14.80 -10.41 3.08
CA ILE A 20 13.89 -10.76 4.17
C ILE A 20 13.35 -12.19 4.00
N GLU A 21 13.05 -12.61 2.76
CA GLU A 21 12.45 -13.93 2.43
C GLU A 21 13.25 -15.12 2.98
N GLY A 22 14.57 -15.02 3.05
CA GLY A 22 15.42 -16.09 3.54
C GLY A 22 15.22 -16.44 5.03
N ASN A 23 15.02 -15.41 5.86
CA ASN A 23 14.68 -15.53 7.28
C ASN A 23 14.04 -14.23 7.75
N PRO A 24 12.70 -14.09 7.64
CA PRO A 24 12.01 -12.83 7.95
C PRO A 24 12.25 -12.32 9.37
N GLU A 25 12.27 -13.22 10.36
CA GLU A 25 12.46 -12.86 11.77
C GLU A 25 13.82 -12.22 12.05
N GLU A 26 14.87 -12.75 11.44
CA GLU A 26 16.23 -12.27 11.62
C GLU A 26 16.57 -11.10 10.71
N ASN A 27 16.09 -11.13 9.47
CA ASN A 27 16.51 -10.20 8.44
C ASN A 27 15.71 -8.88 8.46
N LEU A 28 14.47 -8.87 8.98
CA LEU A 28 13.67 -7.66 9.10
C LEU A 28 14.32 -6.61 10.04
N PRO A 29 14.78 -6.96 11.25
CA PRO A 29 15.52 -6.03 12.12
C PRO A 29 16.82 -5.52 11.48
N LYS A 30 17.55 -6.40 10.78
CA LYS A 30 18.81 -6.03 10.10
C LYS A 30 18.55 -5.03 8.97
N LEU A 31 17.47 -5.25 8.19
CA LEU A 31 17.08 -4.33 7.13
C LEU A 31 16.68 -2.97 7.70
N MET A 32 15.92 -2.95 8.80
CA MET A 32 15.56 -1.68 9.46
C MET A 32 16.79 -0.91 9.93
N SER A 33 17.77 -1.58 10.54
CA SER A 33 19.02 -0.97 10.94
C SER A 33 19.80 -0.40 9.73
N LEU A 34 19.75 -1.09 8.59
CA LEU A 34 20.35 -0.61 7.35
C LEU A 34 19.63 0.64 6.81
N VAL A 35 18.29 0.60 6.78
CA VAL A 35 17.47 1.75 6.38
C VAL A 35 17.80 2.97 7.25
N ASP A 36 17.88 2.81 8.56
CA ASP A 36 18.21 3.90 9.48
C ASP A 36 19.58 4.51 9.22
N ARG A 37 20.57 3.68 8.90
CA ARG A 37 21.93 4.14 8.64
C ARG A 37 22.04 5.00 7.37
N PHE A 38 21.23 4.72 6.36
CA PHE A 38 21.29 5.41 5.05
C PHE A 38 20.18 6.43 4.82
N THR A 39 19.27 6.58 5.78
CA THR A 39 18.14 7.50 5.67
C THR A 39 18.43 8.79 6.42
N PRO A 40 18.19 9.97 5.81
CA PRO A 40 18.34 11.25 6.50
C PRO A 40 17.50 11.32 7.78
N GLU A 41 18.03 12.03 8.77
CA GLU A 41 17.32 12.27 10.02
C GLU A 41 15.98 12.99 9.75
N GLY A 42 14.93 12.59 10.46
CA GLY A 42 13.58 13.13 10.30
C GLY A 42 12.78 12.60 9.13
N TRP A 43 13.41 11.95 8.13
CA TRP A 43 12.70 11.40 6.99
C TRP A 43 11.89 10.15 7.39
N TYR A 44 10.57 10.24 7.31
CA TYR A 44 9.63 9.21 7.77
C TYR A 44 9.96 8.66 9.19
N GLN A 45 10.44 9.51 10.09
CA GLN A 45 10.93 9.09 11.42
C GLN A 45 9.85 8.37 12.23
N SER A 46 8.65 8.93 12.32
CA SER A 46 7.53 8.31 13.05
C SER A 46 7.14 6.94 12.51
N GLN A 47 7.16 6.75 11.20
CA GLN A 47 6.86 5.47 10.57
C GLN A 47 7.96 4.44 10.84
N ARG A 48 9.22 4.86 10.80
CA ARG A 48 10.36 4.00 11.13
C ARG A 48 10.34 3.58 12.60
N ASP A 49 10.02 4.51 13.50
CA ASP A 49 9.88 4.22 14.93
C ASP A 49 8.74 3.23 15.20
N ALA A 50 7.59 3.42 14.54
CA ALA A 50 6.48 2.48 14.62
C ALA A 50 6.87 1.06 14.15
N ILE A 51 7.62 0.94 13.05
CA ILE A 51 8.10 -0.37 12.58
C ILE A 51 9.09 -1.00 13.56
N ARG A 52 10.00 -0.22 14.15
CA ARG A 52 10.91 -0.73 15.18
C ARG A 52 10.14 -1.25 16.38
N GLN A 53 9.17 -0.48 16.88
CA GLN A 53 8.32 -0.91 17.98
C GLN A 53 7.59 -2.22 17.65
N VAL A 54 7.03 -2.35 16.45
CA VAL A 54 6.38 -3.58 15.98
C VAL A 54 7.34 -4.77 16.02
N ILE A 55 8.60 -4.58 15.61
CA ILE A 55 9.63 -5.62 15.61
C ILE A 55 10.06 -5.98 17.04
N GLU A 56 10.27 -5.01 17.91
CA GLU A 56 10.69 -5.20 19.30
C GLU A 56 9.63 -5.89 20.14
N GLU A 57 8.38 -5.46 20.02
CA GLU A 57 7.25 -6.00 20.77
C GLU A 57 6.77 -7.36 20.23
N LYS A 58 7.13 -7.73 19.00
CA LYS A 58 6.63 -8.94 18.29
C LYS A 58 5.10 -9.06 18.35
N ASN A 59 4.42 -7.92 18.26
CA ASN A 59 2.98 -7.78 18.39
C ASN A 59 2.22 -8.35 17.16
N ASN A 60 0.90 -8.16 17.10
CA ASN A 60 0.05 -8.70 16.02
C ASN A 60 0.45 -8.18 14.63
N TRP A 61 0.97 -6.95 14.53
CA TRP A 61 1.48 -6.41 13.26
C TRP A 61 2.74 -7.14 12.81
N TYR A 62 3.63 -7.47 13.74
CA TYR A 62 4.80 -8.30 13.44
C TYR A 62 4.39 -9.68 12.92
N GLN A 63 3.41 -10.32 13.58
CA GLN A 63 2.88 -11.62 13.13
C GLN A 63 2.24 -11.53 11.76
N LEU A 64 1.52 -10.43 11.46
CA LEU A 64 0.97 -10.19 10.12
C LEU A 64 2.08 -10.07 9.07
N ILE A 65 3.15 -9.33 9.37
CA ILE A 65 4.31 -9.21 8.46
C ILE A 65 4.90 -10.58 8.17
N LEU A 66 5.11 -11.42 9.19
CA LEU A 66 5.64 -12.78 8.99
C LEU A 66 4.73 -13.62 8.10
N ARG A 67 3.41 -13.57 8.32
CA ARG A 67 2.43 -14.30 7.48
C ARG A 67 2.40 -13.84 6.03
N LEU A 68 2.70 -12.58 5.75
CA LEU A 68 2.83 -12.10 4.37
C LEU A 68 3.98 -12.83 3.63
N TYR A 69 4.99 -13.32 4.35
CA TYR A 69 6.08 -14.10 3.76
C TYR A 69 5.71 -15.56 3.49
N GLU A 70 4.61 -16.06 4.03
CA GLU A 70 4.05 -17.39 3.72
C GLU A 70 3.25 -17.39 2.40
N LEU A 71 2.90 -16.21 1.88
CA LEU A 71 2.18 -16.08 0.61
C LEU A 71 3.06 -16.45 -0.58
N ASP A 72 2.40 -16.84 -1.69
CA ASP A 72 3.07 -17.02 -2.97
C ASP A 72 3.97 -15.81 -3.31
N PRO A 73 5.21 -16.05 -3.80
CA PRO A 73 6.17 -14.98 -4.08
C PRO A 73 5.65 -13.91 -5.03
N GLY A 74 4.80 -14.27 -6.01
CA GLY A 74 4.20 -13.32 -6.95
C GLY A 74 3.18 -12.42 -6.28
N VAL A 75 2.31 -12.99 -5.43
CA VAL A 75 1.31 -12.26 -4.63
C VAL A 75 2.01 -11.32 -3.66
N ARG A 76 2.99 -11.82 -2.92
CA ARG A 76 3.79 -11.03 -1.98
C ARG A 76 4.48 -9.86 -2.66
N LYS A 77 5.15 -10.10 -3.80
CA LYS A 77 5.80 -9.06 -4.58
C LYS A 77 4.79 -8.00 -5.04
N ALA A 78 3.65 -8.41 -5.58
CA ALA A 78 2.60 -7.49 -6.02
C ALA A 78 2.06 -6.65 -4.86
N PHE A 79 1.84 -7.24 -3.70
CA PHE A 79 1.41 -6.52 -2.50
C PHE A 79 2.42 -5.45 -2.06
N PHE A 80 3.67 -5.80 -1.86
CA PHE A 80 4.69 -4.85 -1.43
C PHE A 80 4.95 -3.75 -2.47
N GLN A 81 4.98 -4.11 -3.76
CA GLN A 81 5.24 -3.16 -4.82
C GLN A 81 4.07 -2.17 -5.00
N ASN A 82 2.84 -2.64 -4.98
CA ASN A 82 1.68 -1.79 -5.24
C ASN A 82 1.21 -1.07 -3.97
N PHE A 83 1.05 -1.78 -2.86
CA PHE A 83 0.49 -1.19 -1.65
C PHE A 83 1.51 -0.35 -0.88
N LEU A 84 2.70 -0.90 -0.58
CA LEU A 84 3.68 -0.14 0.19
C LEU A 84 4.44 0.87 -0.67
N PHE A 85 4.96 0.45 -1.81
CA PHE A 85 5.84 1.32 -2.57
C PHE A 85 5.06 2.31 -3.44
N ASN A 86 4.22 1.83 -4.35
CA ASN A 86 3.54 2.72 -5.30
C ASN A 86 2.53 3.62 -4.58
N THR A 87 1.74 3.08 -3.64
CA THR A 87 0.72 3.86 -2.94
C THR A 87 1.31 4.72 -1.82
N SER A 88 2.08 4.12 -0.89
CA SER A 88 2.50 4.82 0.32
C SER A 88 3.71 5.72 0.14
N LEU A 89 4.71 5.32 -0.65
CA LEU A 89 5.93 6.12 -0.84
C LEU A 89 5.84 7.04 -2.07
N LYS A 90 5.57 6.46 -3.23
CA LYS A 90 5.53 7.22 -4.48
C LYS A 90 4.23 8.04 -4.59
N GLY A 91 3.09 7.45 -4.30
CA GLY A 91 1.79 8.10 -4.36
C GLY A 91 1.67 9.26 -3.38
N SER A 92 2.18 9.14 -2.15
CA SER A 92 2.16 10.22 -1.16
C SER A 92 2.91 11.47 -1.63
N ALA A 93 4.02 11.31 -2.34
CA ALA A 93 4.77 12.45 -2.87
C ALA A 93 3.93 13.20 -3.93
N THR A 94 3.34 12.47 -4.88
CA THR A 94 2.46 13.03 -5.91
C THR A 94 1.21 13.67 -5.31
N GLN A 95 0.58 13.02 -4.31
CA GLN A 95 -0.57 13.58 -3.62
C GLN A 95 -0.26 14.91 -2.92
N ASN A 96 0.88 14.99 -2.24
CA ASN A 96 1.30 16.22 -1.57
C ASN A 96 1.58 17.36 -2.57
N GLU A 97 2.15 17.04 -3.71
CA GLU A 97 2.38 18.00 -4.80
C GLU A 97 1.06 18.52 -5.36
N VAL A 98 0.14 17.64 -5.76
CA VAL A 98 -1.17 18.01 -6.28
C VAL A 98 -1.99 18.77 -5.24
N LYS A 99 -1.97 18.33 -3.97
CA LYS A 99 -2.62 19.04 -2.87
C LYS A 99 -2.15 20.49 -2.73
N ALA A 100 -0.85 20.71 -2.88
CA ALA A 100 -0.27 22.05 -2.80
C ALA A 100 -0.63 22.91 -4.03
N GLN A 101 -0.66 22.31 -5.22
CA GLN A 101 -0.98 22.99 -6.47
C GLN A 101 -2.46 23.36 -6.59
N GLU A 102 -3.35 22.43 -6.27
CA GLU A 102 -4.79 22.57 -6.46
C GLU A 102 -5.53 23.03 -5.19
N ASN A 103 -4.83 23.21 -4.08
CA ASN A 103 -5.39 23.57 -2.77
C ASN A 103 -6.58 22.69 -2.37
N CYS A 104 -6.51 21.40 -2.65
CA CYS A 104 -7.56 20.42 -2.36
C CYS A 104 -6.98 19.19 -1.63
N ASN A 105 -7.85 18.40 -1.02
CA ASN A 105 -7.45 17.14 -0.43
C ASN A 105 -7.52 16.04 -1.49
N VAL A 106 -6.39 15.35 -1.73
CA VAL A 106 -6.30 14.24 -2.70
C VAL A 106 -6.48 12.93 -1.96
N PRO A 107 -7.51 12.12 -2.28
CA PRO A 107 -7.72 10.83 -1.64
C PRO A 107 -6.58 9.86 -2.01
N TRP A 108 -6.13 9.07 -1.02
CA TRP A 108 -5.12 8.03 -1.25
C TRP A 108 -5.72 6.71 -1.77
N ALA A 109 -7.03 6.54 -1.59
CA ALA A 109 -7.80 5.39 -2.06
C ALA A 109 -9.23 5.81 -2.36
N ILE A 110 -9.84 5.15 -3.32
CA ILE A 110 -11.25 5.30 -3.69
C ILE A 110 -11.91 3.94 -3.57
N LEU A 111 -12.98 3.86 -2.77
CA LEU A 111 -13.85 2.69 -2.71
C LEU A 111 -14.98 2.89 -3.70
N LEU A 112 -15.15 1.96 -4.61
CA LEU A 112 -16.22 1.97 -5.61
C LEU A 112 -17.14 0.77 -5.41
N ASP A 113 -18.43 1.04 -5.27
CA ASP A 113 -19.48 0.03 -5.34
C ASP A 113 -20.16 0.14 -6.71
N PRO A 114 -19.74 -0.66 -7.71
CA PRO A 114 -20.19 -0.50 -9.08
C PRO A 114 -21.66 -0.86 -9.29
N THR A 115 -22.24 -1.65 -8.37
CA THR A 115 -23.64 -2.11 -8.47
C THR A 115 -24.21 -2.36 -7.08
N SER A 116 -25.50 -2.09 -6.92
CA SER A 116 -26.28 -2.50 -5.76
C SER A 116 -26.90 -3.91 -5.93
N ALA A 117 -26.74 -4.55 -7.08
CA ALA A 117 -27.25 -5.89 -7.36
C ALA A 117 -26.42 -6.95 -6.61
N CYS A 118 -26.72 -7.13 -5.34
CA CYS A 118 -26.08 -8.09 -4.46
C CYS A 118 -27.03 -9.26 -4.16
N ASN A 119 -26.52 -10.47 -4.20
CA ASN A 119 -27.26 -11.69 -3.85
C ASN A 119 -27.04 -12.16 -2.41
N MET A 120 -26.34 -11.35 -1.59
CA MET A 120 -26.05 -11.64 -0.19
C MET A 120 -26.99 -10.87 0.73
N HIS A 121 -27.21 -11.43 1.93
CA HIS A 121 -27.97 -10.80 3.02
C HIS A 121 -27.11 -10.71 4.29
N CYS A 122 -26.02 -9.96 4.21
CA CYS A 122 -25.09 -9.83 5.33
C CYS A 122 -25.71 -9.01 6.46
N THR A 123 -25.60 -9.49 7.69
CA THR A 123 -26.06 -8.75 8.87
C THR A 123 -25.28 -7.44 9.01
N GLY A 124 -25.99 -6.31 9.11
CA GLY A 124 -25.38 -4.98 9.22
C GLY A 124 -24.81 -4.43 7.89
N CYS A 125 -25.22 -4.98 6.76
CA CYS A 125 -24.83 -4.46 5.47
C CYS A 125 -25.49 -3.09 5.22
N TRP A 126 -24.67 -2.04 5.05
CA TRP A 126 -25.15 -0.69 4.76
C TRP A 126 -25.80 -0.55 3.38
N ALA A 127 -25.48 -1.43 2.44
CA ALA A 127 -26.00 -1.43 1.07
C ALA A 127 -27.26 -2.31 0.89
N ALA A 128 -27.72 -3.04 1.92
CA ALA A 128 -28.80 -4.01 1.81
C ALA A 128 -30.16 -3.39 1.42
N GLU A 129 -30.34 -2.10 1.66
CA GLU A 129 -31.62 -1.40 1.45
C GLU A 129 -31.76 -0.73 0.06
N TYR A 130 -30.69 -0.70 -0.73
CA TYR A 130 -30.69 0.03 -2.02
C TYR A 130 -31.32 -0.74 -3.19
N GLY A 131 -31.66 -2.01 -3.01
CA GLY A 131 -32.19 -2.84 -4.09
C GLY A 131 -31.22 -2.99 -5.27
N ASN A 132 -31.74 -3.39 -6.45
CA ASN A 132 -30.91 -3.73 -7.62
C ASN A 132 -30.89 -2.62 -8.70
N GLN A 133 -31.20 -1.37 -8.33
CA GLN A 133 -31.41 -0.31 -9.32
C GLN A 133 -30.23 0.65 -9.48
N LEU A 134 -29.32 0.68 -8.52
CA LEU A 134 -28.17 1.58 -8.54
C LEU A 134 -26.97 0.90 -9.19
N ASN A 135 -26.58 1.40 -10.37
CA ASN A 135 -25.43 0.89 -11.09
C ASN A 135 -24.63 2.07 -11.66
N LEU A 136 -23.30 1.96 -11.55
CA LEU A 136 -22.39 2.86 -12.26
C LEU A 136 -22.21 2.36 -13.69
N SER A 137 -22.26 3.28 -14.66
CA SER A 137 -21.92 2.93 -16.03
C SER A 137 -20.41 2.69 -16.17
N LEU A 138 -20.01 1.92 -17.19
CA LEU A 138 -18.59 1.69 -17.47
C LEU A 138 -17.86 2.99 -17.80
N GLU A 139 -18.54 3.94 -18.47
CA GLU A 139 -18.00 5.26 -18.78
C GLU A 139 -17.72 6.06 -17.51
N THR A 140 -18.61 5.98 -16.51
CA THR A 140 -18.42 6.64 -15.22
C THR A 140 -17.23 6.05 -14.48
N ILE A 141 -17.11 4.71 -14.44
CA ILE A 141 -15.99 4.01 -13.79
C ILE A 141 -14.68 4.37 -14.49
N ASP A 142 -14.63 4.33 -15.83
CA ASP A 142 -13.45 4.70 -16.61
C ASP A 142 -13.04 6.16 -16.37
N SER A 143 -14.01 7.08 -16.29
CA SER A 143 -13.76 8.48 -15.98
C SER A 143 -13.14 8.68 -14.60
N ILE A 144 -13.65 7.99 -13.56
CA ILE A 144 -13.10 8.06 -12.20
C ILE A 144 -11.65 7.54 -12.19
N ILE A 145 -11.39 6.39 -12.85
CA ILE A 145 -10.04 5.80 -12.90
C ILE A 145 -9.06 6.73 -13.64
N ARG A 146 -9.50 7.37 -14.73
CA ARG A 146 -8.64 8.29 -15.50
C ARG A 146 -8.30 9.55 -14.74
N GLN A 147 -9.24 10.08 -13.97
CA GLN A 147 -9.01 11.27 -13.15
C GLN A 147 -8.13 10.98 -11.93
N GLY A 148 -8.09 9.73 -11.47
CA GLY A 148 -7.25 9.29 -10.34
C GLY A 148 -5.82 8.91 -10.72
N LYS A 149 -5.44 9.00 -11.99
CA LYS A 149 -4.08 8.74 -12.48
C LYS A 149 -3.23 9.99 -12.48
#